data_f3bf266a82cd68986449289d5dd1ac07
#
_entry.id   f3bf266a82cd68986449289d5dd1ac07
#
_cell.length_a   1.000
_cell.length_b   1.000
_cell.length_c   1.000
_cell.angle_alpha   90.00
_cell.angle_beta   90.00
_cell.angle_gamma   90.00
#
_symmetry.space_group_name_H-M   'P 1'
#
loop_
_entity.id
_entity.type
_entity.pdbx_description
1 polymer ?
#
loop_
_entity_poly.entity_id
_entity_poly.type
_entity_poly.pdbx_seq_one_letter_code
_entity_poly.pdbx_strand_id
1 'polypeptide(L)'
;MKKLIALLLLTALVLGGCAASPAAPILNAAGVSVNLMANITAKPVADASDTGSLSKAATDFSVALLKNAAESGKTVVLSPYSVMQALGMTANGAKGETLQQLELALGMPIAELNKAFAAVQPDSAFRNANALWFRDDGSLEVSSDFLQACADYYGADAYAAPFDESTRTDINQWVSDHTDQRIPEMLKELRSNAALYLVNALCFDGKWVEPYSEDAIWDGVFYTADGSEQNARMMSSEEALYLKDDSATGFLKPYAGGRYSLAAILPNGSLDDYVQKLDGDALRALIDGASDDPVQAVLPQLELKSDCELADALRALGINDLFDDSADLSGIDGKQDLSVGRVLHSAVLRVDENGTEAAASTVEEIEMMGLRETNSVLLDHPFLLVIWDNQTQLPVFLAAVNSVR
;
A
#
# COMPACT_ATOMS: atom_id res chain seq x y z
N MET A 1 3.82 -29.87 -67.95
CA MET A 1 4.64 -30.33 -66.82
C MET A 1 4.95 -29.13 -65.94
N LYS A 2 4.09 -28.82 -64.97
CA LYS A 2 4.37 -27.81 -63.93
C LYS A 2 3.96 -28.42 -62.60
N LYS A 3 4.98 -28.66 -61.73
CA LYS A 3 4.80 -29.21 -60.39
C LYS A 3 4.33 -28.11 -59.45
N LEU A 4 3.14 -28.27 -58.84
CA LEU A 4 2.66 -27.49 -57.73
C LEU A 4 3.33 -28.06 -56.47
N ILE A 5 4.03 -27.18 -55.74
CA ILE A 5 4.49 -27.47 -54.39
C ILE A 5 3.49 -26.80 -53.44
N ALA A 6 2.76 -27.64 -52.67
CA ALA A 6 1.89 -27.17 -51.59
C ALA A 6 2.74 -26.92 -50.34
N LEU A 7 2.74 -25.66 -49.86
CA LEU A 7 3.37 -25.27 -48.62
C LEU A 7 2.33 -25.39 -47.49
N LEU A 8 2.51 -26.36 -46.62
CA LEU A 8 1.75 -26.50 -45.36
C LEU A 8 2.29 -25.49 -44.37
N LEU A 9 1.47 -24.47 -44.05
CA LEU A 9 1.71 -23.59 -42.91
C LEU A 9 1.21 -24.28 -41.65
N LEU A 10 2.15 -24.71 -40.81
CA LEU A 10 1.91 -25.19 -39.45
C LEU A 10 1.80 -23.96 -38.53
N THR A 11 0.57 -23.59 -38.13
CA THR A 11 0.33 -22.56 -37.12
C THR A 11 0.59 -23.18 -35.74
N ALA A 12 1.73 -22.92 -35.18
CA ALA A 12 2.00 -23.17 -33.76
C ALA A 12 1.27 -22.14 -32.92
N LEU A 13 0.22 -22.58 -32.21
CA LEU A 13 -0.40 -21.80 -31.13
C LEU A 13 0.60 -21.76 -29.97
N VAL A 14 1.28 -20.65 -29.80
CA VAL A 14 2.06 -20.36 -28.57
C VAL A 14 1.06 -19.86 -27.53
N LEU A 15 0.68 -20.75 -26.64
CA LEU A 15 0.03 -20.37 -25.37
C LEU A 15 1.10 -19.63 -24.54
N GLY A 16 1.13 -18.31 -24.65
CA GLY A 16 1.93 -17.47 -23.79
C GLY A 16 1.29 -17.43 -22.39
N GLY A 17 1.76 -18.30 -21.49
CA GLY A 17 1.56 -18.09 -20.07
C GLY A 17 2.32 -16.82 -19.69
N CYS A 18 1.63 -15.80 -19.16
CA CYS A 18 2.26 -14.69 -18.50
C CYS A 18 2.89 -15.22 -17.20
N ALA A 19 4.13 -15.73 -17.31
CA ALA A 19 4.99 -15.82 -16.15
C ALA A 19 5.41 -14.38 -15.83
N ALA A 20 5.13 -13.91 -14.60
CA ALA A 20 5.73 -12.71 -14.08
C ALA A 20 7.26 -12.83 -14.31
N SER A 21 7.83 -11.87 -15.02
CA SER A 21 9.27 -11.84 -15.21
C SER A 21 9.91 -11.74 -13.84
N PRO A 22 10.90 -12.60 -13.50
CA PRO A 22 11.69 -12.39 -12.30
C PRO A 22 12.32 -11.00 -12.41
N ALA A 23 12.23 -10.22 -11.34
CA ALA A 23 12.86 -8.92 -11.27
C ALA A 23 14.32 -9.07 -11.71
N ALA A 24 14.72 -8.27 -12.69
CA ALA A 24 16.10 -8.32 -13.19
C ALA A 24 17.04 -8.03 -12.01
N PRO A 25 18.17 -8.77 -11.87
CA PRO A 25 19.11 -8.46 -10.82
C PRO A 25 19.56 -7.00 -11.00
N ILE A 26 19.49 -6.22 -9.91
CA ILE A 26 20.03 -4.86 -9.91
C ILE A 26 21.54 -4.98 -10.16
N LEU A 27 21.95 -4.84 -11.41
CA LEU A 27 23.34 -4.66 -11.78
C LEU A 27 23.71 -3.21 -11.52
N ASN A 28 23.94 -2.88 -10.26
CA ASN A 28 24.52 -1.58 -9.95
C ASN A 28 25.95 -1.53 -10.50
N ALA A 29 26.24 -0.48 -11.25
CA ALA A 29 27.59 -0.20 -11.75
C ALA A 29 28.63 -0.01 -10.62
N ALA A 30 28.18 0.10 -9.36
CA ALA A 30 28.98 0.20 -8.16
C ALA A 30 29.15 -1.12 -7.38
N GLY A 31 28.29 -2.13 -7.59
CA GLY A 31 28.53 -3.53 -7.19
C GLY A 31 28.68 -3.82 -5.70
N VAL A 32 27.95 -3.13 -4.81
CA VAL A 32 28.18 -3.23 -3.37
C VAL A 32 27.16 -4.08 -2.65
N SER A 33 25.88 -4.00 -3.05
CA SER A 33 24.82 -4.81 -2.40
C SER A 33 24.67 -6.17 -3.06
N VAL A 34 24.65 -7.22 -2.25
CA VAL A 34 24.55 -8.61 -2.70
C VAL A 34 23.09 -9.05 -2.61
N ASN A 35 22.51 -9.48 -3.73
CA ASN A 35 21.18 -10.04 -3.76
C ASN A 35 21.16 -11.44 -3.15
N LEU A 36 20.53 -11.60 -2.00
CA LEU A 36 20.39 -12.87 -1.28
C LEU A 36 19.33 -13.79 -1.90
N MET A 37 18.45 -13.24 -2.74
CA MET A 37 17.36 -13.99 -3.40
C MET A 37 17.79 -14.63 -4.74
N ALA A 38 19.02 -14.44 -5.18
CA ALA A 38 19.48 -14.84 -6.53
C ALA A 38 19.26 -16.35 -6.85
N ASN A 39 19.22 -17.22 -5.83
CA ASN A 39 18.98 -18.66 -5.99
C ASN A 39 17.70 -19.14 -5.31
N ILE A 40 16.83 -18.21 -4.91
CA ILE A 40 15.56 -18.50 -4.28
C ILE A 40 14.45 -18.32 -5.34
N THR A 41 13.61 -19.33 -5.48
CA THR A 41 12.44 -19.26 -6.37
C THR A 41 11.18 -19.50 -5.54
N ALA A 42 10.21 -18.60 -5.64
CA ALA A 42 8.94 -18.76 -4.95
C ALA A 42 8.24 -20.06 -5.35
N LYS A 43 7.71 -20.77 -4.37
CA LYS A 43 6.94 -22.00 -4.55
C LYS A 43 5.45 -21.72 -4.41
N PRO A 44 4.59 -22.44 -5.14
CA PRO A 44 3.16 -22.36 -4.93
C PRO A 44 2.79 -22.75 -3.49
N VAL A 45 2.01 -21.90 -2.84
CA VAL A 45 1.51 -22.16 -1.47
C VAL A 45 0.27 -23.03 -1.58
N ALA A 46 0.35 -24.26 -1.04
CA ALA A 46 -0.81 -25.11 -0.88
C ALA A 46 -1.72 -24.54 0.22
N ASP A 47 -3.05 -24.65 0.03
CA ASP A 47 -4.04 -24.16 0.98
C ASP A 47 -3.95 -22.65 1.28
N ALA A 48 -3.55 -21.84 0.30
CA ALA A 48 -3.78 -20.41 0.32
C ALA A 48 -5.28 -20.18 0.56
N SER A 49 -5.64 -19.66 1.73
CA SER A 49 -7.01 -19.73 2.23
C SER A 49 -7.54 -18.34 2.59
N ASP A 50 -8.82 -18.30 2.72
CA ASP A 50 -9.72 -17.29 3.26
C ASP A 50 -9.09 -15.92 3.60
N THR A 51 -9.37 -14.95 2.75
CA THR A 51 -8.97 -13.56 2.97
C THR A 51 -9.85 -12.84 4.03
N GLY A 52 -10.92 -13.46 4.52
CA GLY A 52 -11.85 -12.83 5.48
C GLY A 52 -11.20 -12.52 6.82
N SER A 53 -10.42 -13.47 7.37
CA SER A 53 -9.65 -13.22 8.61
C SER A 53 -8.57 -12.16 8.39
N LEU A 54 -7.94 -12.14 7.21
CA LEU A 54 -6.97 -11.10 6.85
C LEU A 54 -7.65 -9.74 6.74
N SER A 55 -8.84 -9.65 6.15
CA SER A 55 -9.59 -8.39 6.02
C SER A 55 -9.83 -7.75 7.39
N LYS A 56 -10.27 -8.55 8.37
CA LYS A 56 -10.48 -8.04 9.72
C LYS A 56 -9.17 -7.56 10.34
N ALA A 57 -8.15 -8.39 10.35
CA ALA A 57 -6.85 -8.08 10.94
C ALA A 57 -6.21 -6.86 10.27
N ALA A 58 -6.25 -6.80 8.93
CA ALA A 58 -5.69 -5.70 8.17
C ALA A 58 -6.43 -4.38 8.41
N THR A 59 -7.75 -4.39 8.53
CA THR A 59 -8.50 -3.16 8.78
C THR A 59 -8.25 -2.66 10.21
N ASP A 60 -8.24 -3.56 11.19
CA ASP A 60 -7.94 -3.21 12.59
C ASP A 60 -6.52 -2.64 12.72
N PHE A 61 -5.53 -3.31 12.11
CA PHE A 61 -4.15 -2.83 12.04
C PHE A 61 -4.05 -1.46 11.34
N SER A 62 -4.76 -1.30 10.23
CA SER A 62 -4.72 -0.07 9.43
C SER A 62 -5.19 1.15 10.20
N VAL A 63 -6.32 1.02 10.89
CA VAL A 63 -6.86 2.10 11.72
C VAL A 63 -5.94 2.37 12.91
N ALA A 64 -5.43 1.33 13.55
CA ALA A 64 -4.52 1.46 14.67
C ALA A 64 -3.19 2.12 14.26
N LEU A 65 -2.64 1.75 13.10
CA LEU A 65 -1.43 2.38 12.55
C LEU A 65 -1.67 3.86 12.21
N LEU A 66 -2.78 4.17 11.54
CA LEU A 66 -3.14 5.55 11.21
C LEU A 66 -3.23 6.43 12.46
N LYS A 67 -3.89 5.95 13.53
CA LYS A 67 -4.00 6.67 14.81
C LYS A 67 -2.65 7.04 15.42
N ASN A 68 -1.68 6.14 15.30
CA ASN A 68 -0.38 6.30 15.94
C ASN A 68 0.66 6.97 15.01
N ALA A 69 0.44 6.98 13.70
CA ALA A 69 1.30 7.65 12.74
C ALA A 69 0.83 9.07 12.39
N ALA A 70 -0.47 9.36 12.57
CA ALA A 70 -1.03 10.67 12.27
C ALA A 70 -0.60 11.72 13.32
N GLU A 71 -0.11 12.85 12.83
CA GLU A 71 0.11 14.04 13.62
C GLU A 71 -1.06 15.01 13.40
N SER A 72 -1.54 15.64 14.51
CA SER A 72 -2.68 16.55 14.43
C SER A 72 -2.49 17.65 13.39
N GLY A 73 -3.50 17.82 12.53
CA GLY A 73 -3.52 18.82 11.48
C GLY A 73 -2.55 18.57 10.32
N LYS A 74 -1.82 17.46 10.28
CA LYS A 74 -0.93 17.10 9.17
C LYS A 74 -1.56 16.01 8.29
N THR A 75 -1.33 16.13 7.00
CA THR A 75 -1.67 15.07 6.06
C THR A 75 -0.71 13.91 6.22
N VAL A 76 -1.25 12.70 6.31
CA VAL A 76 -0.48 11.46 6.28
C VAL A 76 -1.10 10.48 5.29
N VAL A 77 -0.27 9.82 4.51
CA VAL A 77 -0.65 8.75 3.58
C VAL A 77 0.10 7.49 3.97
N LEU A 78 -0.63 6.42 4.19
CA LEU A 78 -0.09 5.11 4.57
C LEU A 78 -0.62 4.02 3.67
N SER A 79 0.15 2.97 3.48
CA SER A 79 -0.34 1.67 3.05
C SER A 79 -0.15 0.66 4.16
N PRO A 80 -1.12 0.49 5.03
CA PRO A 80 -1.03 -0.47 6.11
C PRO A 80 -0.85 -1.91 5.63
N TYR A 81 -1.48 -2.27 4.50
CA TYR A 81 -1.30 -3.56 3.86
C TYR A 81 0.19 -3.88 3.61
N SER A 82 0.90 -2.92 3.08
CA SER A 82 2.31 -3.01 2.76
C SER A 82 3.19 -3.09 4.01
N VAL A 83 2.85 -2.30 5.06
CA VAL A 83 3.51 -2.38 6.38
C VAL A 83 3.27 -3.74 7.02
N MET A 84 2.05 -4.29 6.95
CA MET A 84 1.76 -5.65 7.43
C MET A 84 2.62 -6.71 6.73
N GLN A 85 2.85 -6.58 5.42
CA GLN A 85 3.73 -7.50 4.70
C GLN A 85 5.18 -7.39 5.20
N ALA A 86 5.72 -6.18 5.36
CA ALA A 86 7.06 -5.98 5.88
C ALA A 86 7.24 -6.59 7.29
N LEU A 87 6.25 -6.38 8.17
CA LEU A 87 6.25 -6.98 9.51
C LEU A 87 6.05 -8.50 9.46
N GLY A 88 5.20 -9.01 8.56
CA GLY A 88 5.01 -10.45 8.34
C GLY A 88 6.29 -11.15 7.87
N MET A 89 7.06 -10.52 6.97
CA MET A 89 8.39 -11.03 6.60
C MET A 89 9.28 -11.15 7.83
N THR A 90 9.35 -10.09 8.63
CA THR A 90 10.16 -10.06 9.84
C THR A 90 9.71 -11.11 10.86
N ALA A 91 8.39 -11.31 11.02
CA ALA A 91 7.80 -12.31 11.91
C ALA A 91 8.21 -13.75 11.55
N ASN A 92 8.47 -14.04 10.26
CA ASN A 92 9.00 -15.35 9.85
C ASN A 92 10.43 -15.63 10.38
N GLY A 93 11.16 -14.58 10.73
CA GLY A 93 12.48 -14.69 11.37
C GLY A 93 12.45 -14.49 12.89
N ALA A 94 11.33 -14.06 13.44
CA ALA A 94 11.19 -13.77 14.86
C ALA A 94 10.87 -15.02 15.67
N LYS A 95 11.24 -15.00 16.96
CA LYS A 95 10.92 -16.05 17.94
C LYS A 95 10.49 -15.42 19.28
N GLY A 96 9.99 -16.28 20.18
CA GLY A 96 9.69 -15.90 21.57
C GLY A 96 8.74 -14.71 21.68
N GLU A 97 9.10 -13.76 22.54
CA GLU A 97 8.30 -12.56 22.82
C GLU A 97 8.20 -11.63 21.60
N THR A 98 9.29 -11.50 20.83
CA THR A 98 9.31 -10.69 19.61
C THR A 98 8.26 -11.16 18.60
N LEU A 99 8.17 -12.48 18.37
CA LEU A 99 7.14 -13.04 17.49
C LEU A 99 5.74 -12.82 18.06
N GLN A 100 5.56 -13.01 19.37
CA GLN A 100 4.26 -12.82 20.03
C GLN A 100 3.77 -11.37 19.91
N GLN A 101 4.63 -10.38 20.10
CA GLN A 101 4.30 -8.96 19.92
C GLN A 101 3.90 -8.67 18.47
N LEU A 102 4.61 -9.22 17.48
CA LEU A 102 4.27 -9.07 16.06
C LEU A 102 2.91 -9.70 15.74
N GLU A 103 2.66 -10.95 16.17
CA GLU A 103 1.38 -11.62 15.92
C GLU A 103 0.19 -10.91 16.57
N LEU A 104 0.37 -10.38 17.79
CA LEU A 104 -0.66 -9.60 18.47
C LEU A 104 -0.98 -8.30 17.74
N ALA A 105 0.04 -7.57 17.29
CA ALA A 105 -0.15 -6.32 16.55
C ALA A 105 -0.74 -6.56 15.16
N LEU A 106 -0.33 -7.63 14.47
CA LEU A 106 -0.85 -8.03 13.15
C LEU A 106 -2.23 -8.68 13.23
N GLY A 107 -2.70 -9.03 14.45
CA GLY A 107 -4.04 -9.56 14.69
C GLY A 107 -4.22 -11.03 14.30
N MET A 108 -3.14 -11.75 13.94
CA MET A 108 -3.22 -13.17 13.59
C MET A 108 -1.86 -13.88 13.67
N PRO A 109 -1.84 -15.23 13.86
CA PRO A 109 -0.62 -16.01 13.84
C PRO A 109 0.09 -15.93 12.48
N ILE A 110 1.43 -15.91 12.49
CA ILE A 110 2.23 -15.76 11.26
C ILE A 110 1.97 -16.86 10.23
N ALA A 111 1.72 -18.10 10.66
CA ALA A 111 1.43 -19.21 9.75
C ALA A 111 0.11 -19.02 8.98
N GLU A 112 -0.89 -18.36 9.59
CA GLU A 112 -2.16 -18.01 8.95
C GLU A 112 -2.00 -16.77 8.08
N LEU A 113 -1.27 -15.77 8.56
CA LEU A 113 -0.96 -14.55 7.83
C LEU A 113 -0.25 -14.86 6.50
N ASN A 114 0.76 -15.73 6.53
CA ASN A 114 1.48 -16.19 5.34
C ASN A 114 0.55 -16.76 4.27
N LYS A 115 -0.35 -17.65 4.66
CA LYS A 115 -1.33 -18.27 3.75
C LYS A 115 -2.32 -17.25 3.19
N ALA A 116 -2.75 -16.32 4.03
CA ALA A 116 -3.68 -15.27 3.64
C ALA A 116 -3.05 -14.31 2.64
N PHE A 117 -1.80 -13.88 2.83
CA PHE A 117 -1.08 -13.05 1.85
C PHE A 117 -0.83 -13.78 0.54
N ALA A 118 -0.49 -15.07 0.59
CA ALA A 118 -0.31 -15.89 -0.62
C ALA A 118 -1.63 -16.05 -1.43
N ALA A 119 -2.80 -15.88 -0.80
CA ALA A 119 -4.09 -15.91 -1.46
C ALA A 119 -4.44 -14.60 -2.19
N VAL A 120 -3.81 -13.48 -1.81
CA VAL A 120 -4.04 -12.18 -2.46
C VAL A 120 -3.35 -12.16 -3.81
N GLN A 121 -4.14 -12.08 -4.88
CA GLN A 121 -3.61 -12.07 -6.24
C GLN A 121 -2.94 -10.73 -6.56
N PRO A 122 -1.76 -10.74 -7.21
CA PRO A 122 -1.15 -9.52 -7.73
C PRO A 122 -2.08 -8.76 -8.66
N ASP A 123 -1.96 -7.45 -8.68
CA ASP A 123 -2.70 -6.58 -9.58
C ASP A 123 -1.78 -5.49 -10.14
N SER A 124 -2.03 -5.10 -11.40
CA SER A 124 -1.21 -4.08 -12.07
C SER A 124 -1.44 -2.66 -11.56
N ALA A 125 -2.62 -2.40 -10.97
CA ALA A 125 -2.93 -1.10 -10.40
C ALA A 125 -2.26 -0.88 -9.03
N PHE A 126 -1.92 -1.96 -8.33
CA PHE A 126 -1.31 -1.91 -7.01
C PHE A 126 0.11 -2.48 -7.04
N ARG A 127 1.08 -1.59 -7.10
CA ARG A 127 2.49 -1.95 -7.09
C ARG A 127 3.03 -1.82 -5.69
N ASN A 128 3.36 -2.96 -5.13
CA ASN A 128 3.91 -3.07 -3.79
C ASN A 128 5.22 -3.83 -3.85
N ALA A 129 6.28 -3.21 -3.35
CA ALA A 129 7.60 -3.80 -3.30
C ALA A 129 8.14 -3.78 -1.88
N ASN A 130 8.62 -4.93 -1.43
CA ASN A 130 9.15 -5.14 -0.10
C ASN A 130 10.60 -5.64 -0.19
N ALA A 131 11.49 -5.07 0.59
CA ALA A 131 12.86 -5.54 0.70
C ALA A 131 13.41 -5.49 2.12
N LEU A 132 14.27 -6.45 2.43
CA LEU A 132 15.08 -6.48 3.63
C LEU A 132 16.52 -6.16 3.25
N TRP A 133 17.11 -5.21 3.96
CA TRP A 133 18.50 -4.83 3.77
C TRP A 133 19.28 -5.13 5.04
N PHE A 134 20.14 -6.12 4.97
CA PHE A 134 20.97 -6.58 6.08
C PHE A 134 22.34 -5.93 6.02
N ARG A 135 22.86 -5.51 7.17
CA ARG A 135 24.25 -5.13 7.28
C ARG A 135 25.12 -6.38 7.15
N ASP A 136 26.03 -6.36 6.20
CA ASP A 136 27.06 -7.38 6.06
C ASP A 136 28.41 -6.83 6.51
N ASP A 137 28.91 -7.38 7.60
CA ASP A 137 30.26 -7.15 8.13
C ASP A 137 31.22 -8.29 7.79
N GLY A 138 30.80 -9.21 6.91
CA GLY A 138 31.53 -10.42 6.54
C GLY A 138 31.20 -11.64 7.38
N SER A 139 30.26 -11.54 8.32
CA SER A 139 29.80 -12.65 9.18
C SER A 139 28.32 -12.99 9.03
N LEU A 140 27.62 -12.31 8.12
CA LEU A 140 26.18 -12.50 7.89
C LEU A 140 25.92 -13.81 7.13
N GLU A 141 25.14 -14.70 7.74
CA GLU A 141 24.63 -15.92 7.10
C GLU A 141 23.11 -15.98 7.26
N VAL A 142 22.38 -15.50 6.25
CA VAL A 142 20.92 -15.53 6.29
C VAL A 142 20.37 -16.91 5.95
N SER A 143 19.43 -17.41 6.76
CA SER A 143 18.80 -18.72 6.62
C SER A 143 18.08 -18.85 5.28
N SER A 144 18.33 -19.94 4.56
CA SER A 144 17.62 -20.25 3.32
C SER A 144 16.12 -20.47 3.54
N ASP A 145 15.71 -20.98 4.70
CA ASP A 145 14.29 -21.18 5.02
C ASP A 145 13.58 -19.84 5.22
N PHE A 146 14.25 -18.88 5.86
CA PHE A 146 13.74 -17.53 5.99
C PHE A 146 13.59 -16.83 4.62
N LEU A 147 14.63 -16.89 3.79
CA LEU A 147 14.58 -16.31 2.43
C LEU A 147 13.49 -16.99 1.58
N GLN A 148 13.34 -18.32 1.72
CA GLN A 148 12.27 -19.03 1.02
C GLN A 148 10.87 -18.57 1.46
N ALA A 149 10.65 -18.34 2.77
CA ALA A 149 9.38 -17.80 3.27
C ALA A 149 9.12 -16.38 2.72
N CYS A 150 10.14 -15.51 2.65
CA CYS A 150 10.04 -14.20 2.04
C CYS A 150 9.64 -14.27 0.57
N ALA A 151 10.17 -15.24 -0.17
CA ALA A 151 9.81 -15.47 -1.58
C ALA A 151 8.40 -16.03 -1.72
N ASP A 152 8.04 -17.07 -0.95
CA ASP A 152 6.80 -17.84 -1.13
C ASP A 152 5.55 -17.04 -0.77
N TYR A 153 5.63 -16.22 0.27
CA TYR A 153 4.46 -15.54 0.82
C TYR A 153 4.38 -14.06 0.50
N TYR A 154 5.52 -13.41 0.22
CA TYR A 154 5.59 -11.94 0.12
C TYR A 154 6.17 -11.42 -1.20
N GLY A 155 6.78 -12.30 -2.01
CA GLY A 155 7.46 -11.89 -3.24
C GLY A 155 8.56 -10.84 -2.98
N ALA A 156 9.21 -10.91 -1.82
CA ALA A 156 10.10 -9.88 -1.33
C ALA A 156 11.54 -10.07 -1.81
N ASP A 157 12.27 -8.96 -1.88
CA ASP A 157 13.71 -8.96 -2.10
C ASP A 157 14.48 -8.97 -0.76
N ALA A 158 15.72 -9.44 -0.80
CA ALA A 158 16.64 -9.39 0.34
C ALA A 158 18.06 -9.09 -0.14
N TYR A 159 18.74 -8.20 0.53
CA TYR A 159 20.08 -7.74 0.18
C TYR A 159 21.00 -7.72 1.40
N ALA A 160 22.26 -8.08 1.19
CA ALA A 160 23.37 -7.85 2.13
C ALA A 160 24.22 -6.68 1.63
N ALA A 161 24.53 -5.71 2.51
CA ALA A 161 25.20 -4.48 2.13
C ALA A 161 26.07 -3.90 3.29
N PRO A 162 27.12 -3.12 3.00
CA PRO A 162 28.04 -2.61 4.03
C PRO A 162 27.46 -1.48 4.90
N PHE A 163 26.27 -0.96 4.56
CA PHE A 163 25.60 0.16 5.22
C PHE A 163 26.42 1.45 5.24
N ASP A 164 26.94 1.79 4.08
CA ASP A 164 27.59 3.06 3.77
C ASP A 164 26.82 3.87 2.70
N GLU A 165 27.40 4.93 2.19
CA GLU A 165 26.74 5.80 1.19
C GLU A 165 26.33 5.04 -0.09
N SER A 166 27.06 3.98 -0.45
CA SER A 166 26.67 3.14 -1.59
C SER A 166 25.38 2.37 -1.32
N THR A 167 25.22 1.86 -0.10
CA THR A 167 23.96 1.19 0.33
C THR A 167 22.77 2.15 0.27
N ARG A 168 22.95 3.42 0.71
CA ARG A 168 21.91 4.45 0.59
C ARG A 168 21.50 4.66 -0.88
N THR A 169 22.48 4.73 -1.75
CA THR A 169 22.23 4.87 -3.19
C THR A 169 21.48 3.67 -3.75
N ASP A 170 21.88 2.45 -3.38
CA ASP A 170 21.25 1.21 -3.82
C ASP A 170 19.79 1.10 -3.35
N ILE A 171 19.52 1.43 -2.07
CA ILE A 171 18.15 1.45 -1.53
C ILE A 171 17.28 2.44 -2.32
N ASN A 172 17.75 3.67 -2.52
CA ASN A 172 17.00 4.68 -3.26
C ASN A 172 16.77 4.28 -4.72
N GLN A 173 17.76 3.69 -5.37
CA GLN A 173 17.61 3.18 -6.73
C GLN A 173 16.59 2.05 -6.80
N TRP A 174 16.65 1.09 -5.86
CA TRP A 174 15.67 0.02 -5.76
C TRP A 174 14.24 0.54 -5.59
N VAL A 175 14.05 1.52 -4.70
CA VAL A 175 12.74 2.17 -4.49
C VAL A 175 12.27 2.87 -5.76
N SER A 176 13.14 3.64 -6.41
CA SER A 176 12.82 4.34 -7.66
C SER A 176 12.39 3.37 -8.77
N ASP A 177 13.12 2.27 -8.94
CA ASP A 177 12.84 1.27 -9.97
C ASP A 177 11.51 0.54 -9.73
N HIS A 178 11.14 0.28 -8.47
CA HIS A 178 9.90 -0.39 -8.10
C HIS A 178 8.68 0.53 -8.01
N THR A 179 8.89 1.84 -8.09
CA THR A 179 7.82 2.85 -8.08
C THR A 179 7.74 3.66 -9.37
N ASP A 180 8.28 3.16 -10.49
CA ASP A 180 8.34 3.89 -11.76
C ASP A 180 8.88 5.33 -11.60
N GLN A 181 9.92 5.48 -10.80
CA GLN A 181 10.59 6.76 -10.50
C GLN A 181 9.71 7.79 -9.75
N ARG A 182 8.57 7.38 -9.22
CA ARG A 182 7.68 8.27 -8.44
C ARG A 182 8.25 8.60 -7.07
N ILE A 183 9.08 7.70 -6.51
CA ILE A 183 9.81 7.90 -5.28
C ILE A 183 11.32 7.83 -5.59
N PRO A 184 11.92 8.92 -6.08
CA PRO A 184 13.31 8.93 -6.48
C PRO A 184 14.29 8.88 -5.30
N GLU A 185 13.84 9.32 -4.12
CA GLU A 185 14.64 9.29 -2.89
C GLU A 185 13.72 9.06 -1.69
N MET A 186 13.94 7.96 -0.97
CA MET A 186 13.27 7.60 0.28
C MET A 186 14.20 7.76 1.47
N LEU A 187 15.44 7.31 1.33
CA LEU A 187 16.43 7.30 2.40
C LEU A 187 17.43 8.44 2.21
N LYS A 188 17.40 9.43 3.13
CA LYS A 188 18.29 10.58 3.11
C LYS A 188 19.62 10.30 3.79
N GLU A 189 19.61 9.48 4.83
CA GLU A 189 20.80 9.13 5.60
C GLU A 189 20.72 7.72 6.16
N LEU A 190 21.86 7.08 6.34
CA LEU A 190 22.01 5.79 7.00
C LEU A 190 22.37 5.97 8.47
N ARG A 191 21.73 5.16 9.34
CA ARG A 191 22.18 5.07 10.74
C ARG A 191 23.34 4.07 10.84
N SER A 192 24.46 4.53 11.37
CA SER A 192 25.71 3.74 11.43
C SER A 192 25.61 2.49 12.29
N ASN A 193 24.63 2.39 13.19
CA ASN A 193 24.40 1.26 14.10
C ASN A 193 23.23 0.34 13.66
N ALA A 194 22.54 0.64 12.58
CA ALA A 194 21.45 -0.22 12.13
C ALA A 194 21.98 -1.54 11.56
N ALA A 195 21.35 -2.66 11.93
CA ALA A 195 21.67 -3.99 11.43
C ALA A 195 20.74 -4.43 10.29
N LEU A 196 19.49 -3.96 10.32
CA LEU A 196 18.45 -4.30 9.35
C LEU A 196 17.58 -3.09 9.03
N TYR A 197 17.31 -2.88 7.75
CA TYR A 197 16.27 -1.97 7.28
C TYR A 197 15.16 -2.76 6.60
N LEU A 198 13.93 -2.48 7.00
CA LEU A 198 12.72 -2.86 6.27
C LEU A 198 12.37 -1.70 5.32
N VAL A 199 12.39 -1.98 4.05
CA VAL A 199 12.10 -0.99 2.99
C VAL A 199 10.85 -1.43 2.27
N ASN A 200 9.86 -0.56 2.30
CA ASN A 200 8.59 -0.79 1.66
C ASN A 200 8.24 0.41 0.80
N ALA A 201 8.04 0.17 -0.48
CA ALA A 201 7.74 1.18 -1.47
C ALA A 201 6.47 0.81 -2.23
N LEU A 202 5.58 1.78 -2.38
CA LEU A 202 4.25 1.54 -2.86
C LEU A 202 3.73 2.68 -3.73
N CYS A 203 3.03 2.31 -4.81
CA CYS A 203 2.19 3.22 -5.57
C CYS A 203 0.91 2.51 -6.04
N PHE A 204 -0.12 3.31 -6.21
CA PHE A 204 -1.39 2.88 -6.78
C PHE A 204 -1.64 3.65 -8.09
N ASP A 205 -2.07 2.93 -9.13
CA ASP A 205 -2.33 3.45 -10.48
C ASP A 205 -3.66 2.88 -10.97
N GLY A 206 -4.76 3.53 -10.63
CA GLY A 206 -6.12 3.12 -10.98
C GLY A 206 -6.85 4.20 -11.78
N LYS A 207 -7.45 3.84 -12.90
CA LYS A 207 -8.33 4.73 -13.67
C LYS A 207 -9.74 4.69 -13.09
N TRP A 208 -10.45 5.80 -13.11
CA TRP A 208 -11.89 5.79 -12.78
C TRP A 208 -12.68 4.98 -13.79
N VAL A 209 -13.79 4.37 -13.36
CA VAL A 209 -14.82 3.86 -14.28
C VAL A 209 -15.37 5.02 -15.08
N GLU A 210 -15.67 6.14 -14.41
CA GLU A 210 -16.15 7.37 -14.98
C GLU A 210 -15.21 8.52 -14.63
N PRO A 211 -14.34 8.95 -15.57
CA PRO A 211 -13.49 10.12 -15.39
C PRO A 211 -14.31 11.41 -15.24
N TYR A 212 -13.74 12.42 -14.59
CA TYR A 212 -14.35 13.73 -14.51
C TYR A 212 -14.24 14.45 -15.86
N SER A 213 -15.33 15.10 -16.31
CA SER A 213 -15.31 15.94 -17.50
C SER A 213 -14.67 17.31 -17.20
N GLU A 214 -14.13 17.97 -18.21
CA GLU A 214 -13.45 19.27 -18.04
C GLU A 214 -14.36 20.34 -17.45
N ASP A 215 -15.63 20.34 -17.79
CA ASP A 215 -16.66 21.27 -17.29
C ASP A 215 -17.11 20.98 -15.86
N ALA A 216 -16.80 19.80 -15.33
CA ALA A 216 -16.99 19.41 -13.94
C ALA A 216 -15.81 19.77 -13.03
N ILE A 217 -14.80 20.48 -13.55
CA ILE A 217 -13.58 20.83 -12.82
C ILE A 217 -13.45 22.36 -12.74
N TRP A 218 -13.21 22.87 -11.54
CA TRP A 218 -13.06 24.33 -11.32
C TRP A 218 -12.04 24.66 -10.25
N ASP A 219 -11.59 25.91 -10.21
CA ASP A 219 -10.78 26.45 -9.14
C ASP A 219 -11.64 26.75 -7.92
N GLY A 220 -11.33 26.13 -6.80
CA GLY A 220 -12.04 26.26 -5.53
C GLY A 220 -11.07 26.43 -4.36
N VAL A 221 -11.62 26.34 -3.16
CA VAL A 221 -10.87 26.49 -1.90
C VAL A 221 -11.02 25.22 -1.07
N PHE A 222 -9.92 24.78 -0.49
CA PHE A 222 -9.88 23.78 0.57
C PHE A 222 -9.50 24.46 1.89
N TYR A 223 -10.25 24.19 2.95
CA TYR A 223 -10.02 24.72 4.29
C TYR A 223 -9.24 23.70 5.11
N THR A 224 -8.00 23.99 5.44
CA THR A 224 -7.13 23.10 6.23
C THR A 224 -7.60 22.97 7.68
N ALA A 225 -7.02 22.04 8.43
CA ALA A 225 -7.40 21.80 9.83
C ALA A 225 -7.23 23.02 10.74
N ASP A 226 -6.31 23.93 10.43
CA ASP A 226 -6.10 25.20 11.17
C ASP A 226 -6.99 26.35 10.66
N GLY A 227 -7.88 26.07 9.68
CA GLY A 227 -8.79 27.05 9.07
C GLY A 227 -8.15 27.91 7.99
N SER A 228 -6.91 27.63 7.58
CA SER A 228 -6.28 28.32 6.46
C SER A 228 -6.90 27.90 5.13
N GLU A 229 -6.91 28.80 4.15
CA GLU A 229 -7.42 28.55 2.82
C GLU A 229 -6.29 28.09 1.87
N GLN A 230 -6.54 27.03 1.12
CA GLN A 230 -5.68 26.54 0.04
C GLN A 230 -6.46 26.52 -1.27
N ASN A 231 -5.88 27.09 -2.34
CA ASN A 231 -6.47 26.93 -3.66
C ASN A 231 -6.39 25.45 -4.08
N ALA A 232 -7.51 24.91 -4.52
CA ALA A 232 -7.64 23.53 -4.96
C ALA A 232 -8.36 23.46 -6.30
N ARG A 233 -8.03 22.48 -7.13
CA ARG A 233 -8.83 22.10 -8.29
C ARG A 233 -9.90 21.13 -7.79
N MET A 234 -11.16 21.57 -7.77
CA MET A 234 -12.30 20.76 -7.33
C MET A 234 -12.89 20.02 -8.52
N MET A 235 -13.30 18.78 -8.30
CA MET A 235 -13.88 17.89 -9.32
C MET A 235 -15.23 17.39 -8.83
N SER A 236 -16.29 17.50 -9.64
CA SER A 236 -17.64 17.07 -9.30
C SER A 236 -18.07 15.86 -10.12
N SER A 237 -18.74 14.92 -9.49
CA SER A 237 -19.39 13.78 -10.11
C SER A 237 -20.66 13.40 -9.36
N GLU A 238 -21.53 12.61 -10.02
CA GLU A 238 -22.59 11.88 -9.34
C GLU A 238 -22.12 10.44 -9.11
N GLU A 239 -22.07 10.03 -7.86
CA GLU A 239 -21.66 8.68 -7.49
C GLU A 239 -22.87 7.85 -7.05
N ALA A 240 -22.84 6.55 -7.32
CA ALA A 240 -23.96 5.65 -7.08
C ALA A 240 -24.06 5.18 -5.63
N LEU A 241 -22.93 5.20 -4.88
CA LEU A 241 -22.84 4.61 -3.55
C LEU A 241 -22.53 5.67 -2.49
N TYR A 242 -23.52 5.90 -1.63
CA TYR A 242 -23.42 6.86 -0.53
C TYR A 242 -23.06 6.19 0.77
N LEU A 243 -22.06 6.74 1.47
CA LEU A 243 -21.63 6.33 2.80
C LEU A 243 -22.23 7.26 3.85
N LYS A 244 -22.80 6.67 4.90
CA LYS A 244 -23.35 7.45 6.01
C LYS A 244 -23.43 6.64 7.29
N ASP A 245 -22.96 7.24 8.38
CA ASP A 245 -23.27 6.85 9.76
C ASP A 245 -23.57 8.09 10.62
N ASP A 246 -23.58 7.95 11.94
CA ASP A 246 -23.83 9.05 12.88
C ASP A 246 -22.65 10.06 12.94
N SER A 247 -21.46 9.67 12.48
CA SER A 247 -20.21 10.41 12.64
C SER A 247 -19.65 11.00 11.34
N ALA A 248 -20.06 10.47 10.18
CA ALA A 248 -19.52 10.87 8.89
C ALA A 248 -20.50 10.64 7.74
N THR A 249 -20.24 11.35 6.63
CA THR A 249 -20.83 11.06 5.32
C THR A 249 -19.71 10.84 4.31
N GLY A 250 -20.03 10.21 3.16
CA GLY A 250 -19.01 9.95 2.15
C GLY A 250 -19.59 9.33 0.89
N PHE A 251 -18.71 8.85 0.04
CA PHE A 251 -19.08 8.12 -1.17
C PHE A 251 -18.00 7.11 -1.55
N LEU A 252 -18.41 6.13 -2.38
CA LEU A 252 -17.50 5.22 -3.06
C LEU A 252 -17.42 5.60 -4.53
N LYS A 253 -16.19 5.82 -5.02
CA LYS A 253 -15.90 6.01 -6.45
C LYS A 253 -15.13 4.82 -6.99
N PRO A 254 -15.70 4.04 -7.94
CA PRO A 254 -15.09 2.82 -8.42
C PRO A 254 -13.95 3.09 -9.41
N TYR A 255 -12.90 2.29 -9.31
CA TYR A 255 -11.85 2.21 -10.34
C TYR A 255 -12.21 1.18 -11.42
N ALA A 256 -11.70 1.41 -12.62
CA ALA A 256 -11.87 0.50 -13.77
C ALA A 256 -11.46 -0.93 -13.40
N GLY A 257 -12.23 -1.89 -13.88
CA GLY A 257 -12.06 -3.30 -13.52
C GLY A 257 -12.81 -3.73 -12.26
N GLY A 258 -13.34 -2.78 -11.46
CA GLY A 258 -14.22 -3.05 -10.32
C GLY A 258 -13.56 -3.66 -9.08
N ARG A 259 -12.25 -3.92 -9.14
CA ARG A 259 -11.52 -4.48 -7.99
C ARG A 259 -11.34 -3.46 -6.87
N TYR A 260 -11.08 -2.21 -7.21
CA TYR A 260 -10.83 -1.16 -6.21
C TYR A 260 -11.91 -0.09 -6.25
N SER A 261 -12.11 0.54 -5.09
CA SER A 261 -12.92 1.75 -4.93
C SER A 261 -12.18 2.75 -4.03
N LEU A 262 -12.34 4.02 -4.34
CA LEU A 262 -11.98 5.10 -3.43
C LEU A 262 -13.16 5.35 -2.50
N ALA A 263 -13.00 5.12 -1.20
CA ALA A 263 -13.90 5.60 -0.18
C ALA A 263 -13.42 6.97 0.30
N ALA A 264 -14.23 8.00 0.08
CA ALA A 264 -13.97 9.35 0.53
C ALA A 264 -14.94 9.68 1.65
N ILE A 265 -14.43 9.93 2.87
CA ILE A 265 -15.22 10.01 4.10
C ILE A 265 -15.01 11.37 4.75
N LEU A 266 -16.08 12.14 4.85
CA LEU A 266 -16.12 13.46 5.46
C LEU A 266 -16.71 13.35 6.87
N PRO A 267 -15.92 13.55 7.93
CA PRO A 267 -16.42 13.57 9.30
C PRO A 267 -17.39 14.73 9.56
N ASN A 268 -18.38 14.52 10.45
CA ASN A 268 -19.27 15.59 10.92
C ASN A 268 -18.57 16.59 11.87
N GLY A 269 -17.33 16.33 12.26
CA GLY A 269 -16.49 17.14 13.14
C GLY A 269 -15.05 17.20 12.64
N SER A 270 -14.09 17.35 13.55
CA SER A 270 -12.67 17.34 13.14
C SER A 270 -12.24 15.96 12.67
N LEU A 271 -11.38 15.93 11.66
CA LEU A 271 -10.79 14.67 11.17
C LEU A 271 -9.95 13.98 12.26
N ASP A 272 -9.22 14.74 13.05
CA ASP A 272 -8.40 14.20 14.14
C ASP A 272 -9.26 13.45 15.17
N ASP A 273 -10.37 14.06 15.61
CA ASP A 273 -11.31 13.43 16.55
C ASP A 273 -11.97 12.18 15.94
N TYR A 274 -12.29 12.24 14.67
CA TYR A 274 -12.87 11.11 13.95
C TYR A 274 -11.89 9.94 13.88
N VAL A 275 -10.64 10.18 13.44
CA VAL A 275 -9.59 9.17 13.37
C VAL A 275 -9.33 8.56 14.74
N GLN A 276 -9.28 9.36 15.81
CA GLN A 276 -9.05 8.84 17.16
C GLN A 276 -10.17 7.93 17.68
N LYS A 277 -11.42 8.13 17.23
CA LYS A 277 -12.58 7.30 17.63
C LYS A 277 -12.85 6.13 16.70
N LEU A 278 -12.38 6.20 15.45
CA LEU A 278 -12.57 5.17 14.44
C LEU A 278 -11.94 3.85 14.90
N ASP A 279 -12.58 2.73 14.68
CA ASP A 279 -11.99 1.39 14.77
C ASP A 279 -12.22 0.61 13.46
N GLY A 280 -11.60 -0.56 13.36
CA GLY A 280 -11.69 -1.34 12.12
C GLY A 280 -13.10 -1.85 11.84
N ASP A 281 -13.88 -2.19 12.88
CA ASP A 281 -15.28 -2.64 12.72
C ASP A 281 -16.16 -1.50 12.20
N ALA A 282 -15.97 -0.27 12.72
CA ALA A 282 -16.70 0.92 12.26
C ALA A 282 -16.35 1.28 10.80
N LEU A 283 -15.08 1.21 10.43
CA LEU A 283 -14.66 1.47 9.04
C LEU A 283 -15.27 0.44 8.07
N ARG A 284 -15.21 -0.85 8.41
CA ARG A 284 -15.83 -1.90 7.59
C ARG A 284 -17.34 -1.69 7.50
N ALA A 285 -18.01 -1.48 8.64
CA ALA A 285 -19.46 -1.27 8.67
C ALA A 285 -19.90 -0.08 7.83
N LEU A 286 -19.13 1.01 7.82
CA LEU A 286 -19.41 2.18 6.99
C LEU A 286 -19.29 1.86 5.50
N ILE A 287 -18.23 1.15 5.08
CA ILE A 287 -18.00 0.79 3.67
C ILE A 287 -19.01 -0.27 3.20
N ASP A 288 -19.22 -1.33 3.98
CA ASP A 288 -20.18 -2.41 3.66
C ASP A 288 -21.63 -1.93 3.70
N GLY A 289 -21.91 -0.88 4.49
CA GLY A 289 -23.21 -0.23 4.61
C GLY A 289 -23.52 0.81 3.54
N ALA A 290 -22.69 0.92 2.50
CA ALA A 290 -22.95 1.84 1.39
C ALA A 290 -24.35 1.64 0.82
N SER A 291 -25.11 2.74 0.69
CA SER A 291 -26.47 2.69 0.11
C SER A 291 -26.43 3.04 -1.39
N ASP A 292 -27.32 2.43 -2.16
CA ASP A 292 -27.53 2.73 -3.60
C ASP A 292 -28.27 4.08 -3.81
N ASP A 293 -27.95 5.07 -2.98
CA ASP A 293 -28.53 6.41 -3.08
C ASP A 293 -27.55 7.32 -3.84
N PRO A 294 -27.97 7.99 -4.91
CA PRO A 294 -27.10 8.91 -5.63
C PRO A 294 -26.58 10.02 -4.73
N VAL A 295 -25.32 10.38 -4.91
CA VAL A 295 -24.64 11.44 -4.16
C VAL A 295 -23.89 12.38 -5.10
N GLN A 296 -24.15 13.67 -4.99
CA GLN A 296 -23.32 14.70 -5.63
C GLN A 296 -22.03 14.81 -4.83
N ALA A 297 -20.96 14.33 -5.43
CA ALA A 297 -19.65 14.24 -4.83
C ALA A 297 -18.73 15.34 -5.36
N VAL A 298 -18.02 16.01 -4.46
CA VAL A 298 -16.96 16.95 -4.84
C VAL A 298 -15.68 16.55 -4.15
N LEU A 299 -14.65 16.29 -4.94
CA LEU A 299 -13.32 15.84 -4.49
C LEU A 299 -12.25 16.81 -5.03
N PRO A 300 -11.32 17.31 -4.22
CA PRO A 300 -10.17 18.06 -4.73
C PRO A 300 -9.19 17.14 -5.48
N GLN A 301 -8.50 17.67 -6.50
CA GLN A 301 -7.29 17.02 -7.00
C GLN A 301 -6.25 16.97 -5.88
N LEU A 302 -5.55 15.85 -5.76
CA LEU A 302 -4.59 15.59 -4.70
C LEU A 302 -3.26 15.13 -5.27
N GLU A 303 -2.18 15.63 -4.67
CA GLU A 303 -0.84 15.10 -4.86
C GLU A 303 -0.18 14.97 -3.48
N LEU A 304 -0.39 13.83 -2.86
CA LEU A 304 0.01 13.57 -1.49
C LEU A 304 1.22 12.64 -1.45
N LYS A 305 2.21 13.00 -0.66
CA LYS A 305 3.38 12.17 -0.38
C LYS A 305 3.63 12.10 1.11
N SER A 306 3.90 10.92 1.61
CA SER A 306 4.36 10.70 2.98
C SER A 306 5.62 9.84 2.97
N ASP A 307 6.65 10.30 3.66
CA ASP A 307 7.85 9.54 3.99
C ASP A 307 7.86 9.38 5.51
N CYS A 308 7.50 8.19 5.99
CA CYS A 308 7.32 7.92 7.41
C CYS A 308 8.39 6.97 7.95
N GLU A 309 8.93 7.29 9.12
CA GLU A 309 9.63 6.33 9.98
C GLU A 309 8.59 5.77 10.98
N LEU A 310 8.26 4.49 10.87
CA LEU A 310 7.13 3.92 11.60
C LEU A 310 7.49 3.28 12.94
N ALA A 311 8.76 3.27 13.35
CA ALA A 311 9.18 2.57 14.57
C ALA A 311 8.40 3.01 15.82
N ASP A 312 8.16 4.32 16.00
CA ASP A 312 7.42 4.83 17.17
C ASP A 312 5.92 4.47 17.12
N ALA A 313 5.30 4.53 15.94
CA ALA A 313 3.91 4.11 15.77
C ALA A 313 3.76 2.60 16.04
N LEU A 314 4.72 1.78 15.60
CA LEU A 314 4.72 0.34 15.83
C LEU A 314 4.98 -0.03 17.30
N ARG A 315 5.83 0.73 18.01
CA ARG A 315 5.98 0.59 19.46
C ARG A 315 4.67 0.90 20.19
N ALA A 316 3.95 1.92 19.76
CA ALA A 316 2.64 2.24 20.32
C ALA A 316 1.60 1.15 20.07
N LEU A 317 1.79 0.31 19.04
CA LEU A 317 1.00 -0.90 18.78
C LEU A 317 1.47 -2.12 19.57
N GLY A 318 2.48 -1.98 20.44
CA GLY A 318 3.01 -3.04 21.30
C GLY A 318 4.21 -3.78 20.74
N ILE A 319 4.72 -3.43 19.55
CA ILE A 319 5.94 -4.02 18.98
C ILE A 319 7.14 -3.29 19.55
N ASN A 320 7.66 -3.73 20.69
CA ASN A 320 8.76 -3.07 21.39
C ASN A 320 10.11 -3.77 21.15
N ASP A 321 10.16 -5.07 21.40
CA ASP A 321 11.40 -5.85 21.41
C ASP A 321 12.12 -5.80 20.06
N LEU A 322 11.38 -5.73 18.96
CA LEU A 322 11.89 -5.70 17.59
C LEU A 322 12.97 -4.64 17.34
N PHE A 323 12.94 -3.53 18.09
CA PHE A 323 13.73 -2.32 17.85
C PHE A 323 14.89 -2.13 18.82
N ASP A 324 15.16 -3.09 19.68
CA ASP A 324 16.23 -2.99 20.69
C ASP A 324 16.96 -4.35 20.88
N ASP A 325 17.82 -4.42 21.90
CA ASP A 325 18.64 -5.60 22.21
C ASP A 325 17.81 -6.81 22.71
N SER A 326 16.50 -6.65 22.94
CA SER A 326 15.57 -7.73 23.32
C SER A 326 15.07 -8.51 22.12
N ALA A 327 15.34 -8.03 20.88
CA ALA A 327 14.89 -8.67 19.67
C ALA A 327 15.37 -10.11 19.54
N ASP A 328 14.47 -11.05 19.35
CA ASP A 328 14.81 -12.41 18.95
C ASP A 328 14.46 -12.62 17.48
N LEU A 329 15.39 -12.30 16.60
CA LEU A 329 15.34 -12.54 15.16
C LEU A 329 16.22 -13.73 14.76
N SER A 330 16.48 -14.65 15.67
CA SER A 330 17.36 -15.82 15.45
C SER A 330 16.84 -16.80 14.39
N GLY A 331 15.64 -16.65 13.91
CA GLY A 331 15.15 -17.38 12.74
C GLY A 331 15.74 -16.87 11.42
N ILE A 332 16.33 -15.65 11.42
CA ILE A 332 16.97 -15.07 10.23
C ILE A 332 18.36 -15.64 10.01
N ASP A 333 19.24 -15.62 11.04
CA ASP A 333 20.66 -15.95 10.89
C ASP A 333 21.18 -16.94 11.97
N GLY A 334 20.30 -17.43 12.84
CA GLY A 334 20.66 -18.33 13.94
C GLY A 334 21.23 -17.64 15.17
N LYS A 335 21.35 -16.29 15.17
CA LYS A 335 21.90 -15.48 16.26
C LYS A 335 20.83 -14.57 16.87
N GLN A 336 21.10 -14.00 18.03
CA GLN A 336 20.23 -13.02 18.72
C GLN A 336 20.93 -11.64 18.78
N ASP A 337 21.52 -11.21 17.69
CA ASP A 337 22.25 -9.96 17.56
C ASP A 337 21.68 -9.01 16.51
N LEU A 338 20.56 -9.42 15.87
CA LEU A 338 19.84 -8.58 14.92
C LEU A 338 18.67 -7.86 15.60
N SER A 339 18.53 -6.57 15.31
CA SER A 339 17.33 -5.79 15.59
C SER A 339 16.99 -4.90 14.38
N VAL A 340 15.73 -4.49 14.28
CA VAL A 340 15.29 -3.61 13.20
C VAL A 340 15.69 -2.18 13.52
N GLY A 341 16.62 -1.64 12.77
CA GLY A 341 17.08 -0.27 12.94
C GLY A 341 16.08 0.78 12.48
N ARG A 342 15.37 0.52 11.38
CA ARG A 342 14.35 1.44 10.80
C ARG A 342 13.27 0.66 10.06
N VAL A 343 12.04 1.18 10.15
CA VAL A 343 10.91 0.80 9.28
C VAL A 343 10.56 2.01 8.43
N LEU A 344 11.05 1.99 7.19
CA LEU A 344 10.85 3.07 6.23
C LEU A 344 9.63 2.78 5.39
N HIS A 345 8.68 3.69 5.40
CA HIS A 345 7.48 3.62 4.58
C HIS A 345 7.33 4.91 3.77
N SER A 346 7.26 4.77 2.46
CA SER A 346 6.97 5.88 1.56
C SER A 346 5.76 5.55 0.70
N ALA A 347 4.79 6.45 0.70
CA ALA A 347 3.57 6.32 -0.06
C ALA A 347 3.30 7.61 -0.85
N VAL A 348 2.94 7.45 -2.11
CA VAL A 348 2.50 8.53 -2.99
C VAL A 348 1.09 8.22 -3.44
N LEU A 349 0.19 9.19 -3.28
CA LEU A 349 -1.18 9.12 -3.72
C LEU A 349 -1.50 10.38 -4.54
N ARG A 350 -1.75 10.19 -5.82
CA ARG A 350 -2.22 11.26 -6.71
C ARG A 350 -3.63 10.94 -7.17
N VAL A 351 -4.54 11.87 -7.01
CA VAL A 351 -5.93 11.75 -7.44
C VAL A 351 -6.23 12.91 -8.39
N ASP A 352 -6.57 12.61 -9.62
CA ASP A 352 -6.92 13.58 -10.66
C ASP A 352 -8.22 13.20 -11.39
N GLU A 353 -8.53 13.93 -12.45
CA GLU A 353 -9.74 13.73 -13.24
C GLU A 353 -9.85 12.35 -13.90
N ASN A 354 -8.73 11.66 -14.15
CA ASN A 354 -8.70 10.39 -14.86
C ASN A 354 -8.65 9.18 -13.92
N GLY A 355 -8.22 9.40 -12.70
CA GLY A 355 -8.02 8.33 -11.73
C GLY A 355 -7.04 8.69 -10.64
N THR A 356 -6.47 7.66 -10.06
CA THR A 356 -5.25 7.76 -9.29
C THR A 356 -4.13 7.42 -10.26
N GLU A 357 -3.62 8.46 -10.87
CA GLU A 357 -2.60 8.53 -11.93
C GLU A 357 -2.90 7.73 -13.21
N ALA A 358 -3.56 8.38 -14.21
CA ALA A 358 -3.73 7.82 -15.56
C ALA A 358 -3.85 8.90 -16.63
N ALA A 359 -3.42 8.59 -17.86
CA ALA A 359 -3.60 9.42 -19.04
C ALA A 359 -4.52 8.73 -20.07
N ALA A 360 -5.51 9.46 -20.56
CA ALA A 360 -6.41 9.28 -21.70
C ALA A 360 -7.88 8.91 -21.41
N SER A 361 -8.76 9.76 -21.93
CA SER A 361 -10.21 9.77 -21.74
C SER A 361 -10.99 9.15 -22.88
N THR A 362 -12.18 8.63 -22.56
CA THR A 362 -13.29 8.42 -23.49
C THR A 362 -14.55 8.99 -22.82
N VAL A 363 -15.30 9.87 -23.49
CA VAL A 363 -16.49 10.54 -22.97
C VAL A 363 -17.73 9.80 -23.47
N GLU A 364 -18.64 9.43 -22.56
CA GLU A 364 -20.04 9.08 -22.90
C GLU A 364 -20.97 10.10 -22.23
N GLU A 365 -22.00 10.51 -22.98
CA GLU A 365 -22.97 11.53 -22.61
C GLU A 365 -24.14 10.89 -21.83
N ILE A 366 -24.43 11.38 -20.63
CA ILE A 366 -25.53 10.88 -19.78
C ILE A 366 -26.66 11.91 -19.75
N GLU A 367 -27.89 11.45 -20.05
CA GLU A 367 -29.12 12.27 -20.00
C GLU A 367 -29.65 12.36 -18.57
N MET A 368 -30.04 13.58 -18.18
CA MET A 368 -30.65 13.90 -16.89
C MET A 368 -32.06 13.35 -16.77
N MET A 369 -32.34 12.55 -15.78
CA MET A 369 -33.69 12.18 -15.36
C MET A 369 -34.01 12.70 -13.95
N GLY A 370 -34.98 13.63 -13.88
CA GLY A 370 -35.88 13.94 -12.78
C GLY A 370 -35.30 14.24 -11.39
N LEU A 371 -35.67 15.37 -10.79
CA LEU A 371 -35.37 15.81 -9.42
C LEU A 371 -35.66 14.72 -8.38
N ARG A 372 -34.63 13.98 -7.96
CA ARG A 372 -34.54 13.29 -6.66
C ARG A 372 -33.83 14.24 -5.70
N GLU A 373 -34.19 14.22 -4.42
CA GLU A 373 -33.33 14.79 -3.39
C GLU A 373 -32.05 13.98 -3.39
N THR A 374 -30.96 14.55 -3.91
CA THR A 374 -29.68 13.90 -4.03
C THR A 374 -28.86 14.24 -2.79
N ASN A 375 -28.24 13.26 -2.15
CA ASN A 375 -27.25 13.49 -1.11
C ASN A 375 -26.10 14.34 -1.69
N SER A 376 -25.39 15.05 -0.84
CA SER A 376 -24.24 15.85 -1.26
C SER A 376 -23.08 15.67 -0.27
N VAL A 377 -21.87 15.45 -0.80
CA VAL A 377 -20.62 15.38 -0.06
C VAL A 377 -19.61 16.31 -0.72
N LEU A 378 -19.23 17.37 -0.02
CA LEU A 378 -18.24 18.33 -0.48
C LEU A 378 -16.97 18.21 0.37
N LEU A 379 -15.90 17.69 -0.22
CA LEU A 379 -14.61 17.48 0.44
C LEU A 379 -13.73 18.75 0.34
N ASP A 380 -14.19 19.83 0.89
CA ASP A 380 -13.47 21.11 0.99
C ASP A 380 -12.88 21.38 2.38
N HIS A 381 -12.98 20.40 3.30
CA HIS A 381 -12.43 20.38 4.65
C HIS A 381 -11.69 19.05 4.88
N PRO A 382 -10.92 18.89 5.96
CA PRO A 382 -10.21 17.64 6.25
C PRO A 382 -11.07 16.40 6.23
N PHE A 383 -10.60 15.37 5.52
CA PHE A 383 -11.34 14.13 5.29
C PHE A 383 -10.42 12.90 5.28
N LEU A 384 -11.02 11.71 5.40
CA LEU A 384 -10.32 10.44 5.29
C LEU A 384 -10.51 9.85 3.89
N LEU A 385 -9.43 9.41 3.25
CA LEU A 385 -9.45 8.58 2.05
C LEU A 385 -9.04 7.15 2.36
N VAL A 386 -9.72 6.20 1.73
CA VAL A 386 -9.37 4.79 1.75
C VAL A 386 -9.42 4.24 0.32
N ILE A 387 -8.33 3.64 -0.16
CA ILE A 387 -8.42 2.78 -1.34
C ILE A 387 -8.74 1.38 -0.83
N TRP A 388 -9.89 0.87 -1.24
CA TRP A 388 -10.47 -0.37 -0.78
C TRP A 388 -10.43 -1.43 -1.88
N ASP A 389 -9.86 -2.60 -1.60
CA ASP A 389 -9.95 -3.77 -2.49
C ASP A 389 -11.29 -4.48 -2.25
N ASN A 390 -12.23 -4.33 -3.18
CA ASN A 390 -13.58 -4.90 -3.08
C ASN A 390 -13.59 -6.43 -3.08
N GLN A 391 -12.55 -7.06 -3.64
CA GLN A 391 -12.47 -8.52 -3.74
C GLN A 391 -11.99 -9.13 -2.43
N THR A 392 -10.98 -8.55 -1.82
CA THR A 392 -10.36 -9.06 -0.59
C THR A 392 -10.83 -8.34 0.66
N GLN A 393 -11.57 -7.24 0.49
CA GLN A 393 -12.01 -6.33 1.56
C GLN A 393 -10.84 -5.78 2.39
N LEU A 394 -9.74 -5.43 1.70
CA LEU A 394 -8.54 -4.89 2.32
C LEU A 394 -8.43 -3.38 2.08
N PRO A 395 -8.13 -2.59 3.12
CA PRO A 395 -7.70 -1.21 2.94
C PRO A 395 -6.25 -1.20 2.46
N VAL A 396 -6.04 -0.93 1.16
CA VAL A 396 -4.68 -0.91 0.58
C VAL A 396 -3.97 0.42 0.79
N PHE A 397 -4.73 1.53 0.88
CA PHE A 397 -4.25 2.85 1.28
C PHE A 397 -5.20 3.51 2.27
N LEU A 398 -4.63 4.26 3.21
CA LEU A 398 -5.36 5.21 4.04
C LEU A 398 -4.65 6.57 4.01
N ALA A 399 -5.42 7.64 3.87
CA ALA A 399 -4.89 8.99 3.99
C ALA A 399 -5.79 9.88 4.86
N ALA A 400 -5.22 10.42 5.93
CA ALA A 400 -5.84 11.53 6.65
C ALA A 400 -5.42 12.82 5.94
N VAL A 401 -6.35 13.43 5.20
CA VAL A 401 -6.09 14.59 4.33
C VAL A 401 -6.44 15.86 5.08
N ASN A 402 -5.43 16.54 5.62
CA ASN A 402 -5.55 17.84 6.30
C ASN A 402 -5.16 19.02 5.41
N SER A 403 -4.54 18.71 4.26
CA SER A 403 -4.06 19.67 3.27
C SER A 403 -4.04 18.96 1.90
N VAL A 404 -4.30 19.70 0.85
CA VAL A 404 -4.31 19.19 -0.55
C VAL A 404 -2.99 19.39 -1.28
N ARG A 405 -1.96 19.84 -0.58
CA ARG A 405 -0.59 20.08 -1.09
C ARG A 405 0.46 19.54 -0.15
#